data_f6bc11dcee646f065960b1680e0d5312
#
_entry.id   f6bc11dcee646f065960b1680e0d5312
#
_cell.length_a   1.000
_cell.length_b   1.000
_cell.length_c   1.000
_cell.angle_alpha   90.00
_cell.angle_beta   90.00
_cell.angle_gamma   90.00
#
_symmetry.space_group_name_H-M   'P 1'
#
loop_
_entity.id
_entity.type
_entity.pdbx_description
1 polymer ?
#
loop_
_entity_poly.entity_id
_entity_poly.type
_entity_poly.pdbx_seq_one_letter_code
_entity_poly.pdbx_strand_id
1 'polypeptide(L)'
;MKEINKETYLKWYEDMLFWRKFEDKLAAVYIQQKVRGFLHLYNGQEAILAGALHVMDLGKDRMITAYRNHVMPIGMGVDPKRVMAELYGKSTGTSMGLGGSMHIFSKEYRFHGGHGIVGGQIPLGAGMAFGDKYFNRGAVTLCFMGDGAVRQGSLHETLNLAMLWKLPVVFVVENNGYAMGTSVERTSSHSDIWKLGLGYEMPCGPVDGMNPIKVAEALDEAISRARSGDGPSFLEMKTYRYRGHSMSDAQKYRTKDEVNEYRKIDPISQVKKIILENEFASEDEISTIDQSIKSKVLECEKFAEESPYPDKSVMYDAVYEQEDYNFISHKLK
;
A
#
# COMPACT_ATOMS: atom_id res chain seq x y z
N MET A 1 -4.36 10.51 19.00
CA MET A 1 -4.89 9.30 18.30
C MET A 1 -6.38 9.15 18.61
N LYS A 2 -7.19 8.73 17.64
CA LYS A 2 -8.58 8.30 17.91
C LYS A 2 -8.56 7.10 18.85
N GLU A 3 -9.57 6.97 19.70
CA GLU A 3 -9.69 5.83 20.62
C GLU A 3 -9.82 4.51 19.85
N ILE A 4 -9.08 3.51 20.29
CA ILE A 4 -9.19 2.14 19.78
C ILE A 4 -10.22 1.41 20.63
N ASN A 5 -11.44 1.38 20.14
CA ASN A 5 -12.61 0.80 20.81
C ASN A 5 -13.17 -0.40 20.04
N LYS A 6 -14.30 -0.94 20.45
CA LYS A 6 -15.01 -2.06 19.82
C LYS A 6 -15.20 -1.85 18.30
N GLU A 7 -15.68 -0.68 17.89
CA GLU A 7 -15.95 -0.36 16.50
C GLU A 7 -14.67 -0.39 15.66
N THR A 8 -13.55 0.06 16.24
CA THR A 8 -12.23 0.02 15.60
C THR A 8 -11.77 -1.40 15.34
N TYR A 9 -11.89 -2.30 16.32
CA TYR A 9 -11.50 -3.70 16.15
C TYR A 9 -12.36 -4.41 15.11
N LEU A 10 -13.67 -4.20 15.12
CA LEU A 10 -14.59 -4.79 14.13
C LEU A 10 -14.26 -4.28 12.73
N LYS A 11 -14.03 -2.97 12.59
CA LYS A 11 -13.63 -2.39 11.31
C LYS A 11 -12.28 -2.93 10.82
N TRP A 12 -11.27 -3.02 11.68
CA TRP A 12 -9.98 -3.59 11.31
C TRP A 12 -10.12 -5.05 10.86
N TYR A 13 -10.94 -5.84 11.56
CA TYR A 13 -11.20 -7.22 11.16
C TYR A 13 -11.84 -7.29 9.77
N GLU A 14 -12.92 -6.53 9.56
CA GLU A 14 -13.63 -6.48 8.28
C GLU A 14 -12.71 -6.02 7.14
N ASP A 15 -12.01 -4.90 7.34
CA ASP A 15 -11.13 -4.32 6.31
C ASP A 15 -9.97 -5.27 5.95
N MET A 16 -9.23 -5.76 6.93
CA MET A 16 -8.08 -6.64 6.70
C MET A 16 -8.52 -7.97 6.08
N LEU A 17 -9.65 -8.53 6.50
CA LEU A 17 -10.18 -9.76 5.92
C LEU A 17 -10.66 -9.53 4.49
N PHE A 18 -11.32 -8.39 4.21
CA PHE A 18 -11.70 -8.02 2.85
C PHE A 18 -10.47 -7.91 1.94
N TRP A 19 -9.43 -7.20 2.36
CA TRP A 19 -8.19 -7.05 1.58
C TRP A 19 -7.52 -8.41 1.32
N ARG A 20 -7.45 -9.27 2.34
CA ARG A 20 -6.92 -10.63 2.21
C ARG A 20 -7.70 -11.46 1.18
N LYS A 21 -9.04 -11.45 1.25
CA LYS A 21 -9.91 -12.19 0.34
C LYS A 21 -9.89 -11.61 -1.08
N PHE A 22 -9.79 -10.30 -1.20
CA PHE A 22 -9.63 -9.63 -2.50
C PHE A 22 -8.32 -10.05 -3.18
N GLU A 23 -7.19 -10.03 -2.47
CA GLU A 23 -5.90 -10.49 -2.99
C GLU A 23 -5.88 -12.00 -3.28
N ASP A 24 -6.51 -12.83 -2.45
CA ASP A 24 -6.65 -14.28 -2.72
C ASP A 24 -7.49 -14.53 -3.98
N LYS A 25 -8.53 -13.72 -4.23
CA LYS A 25 -9.30 -13.78 -5.47
C LYS A 25 -8.45 -13.37 -6.67
N LEU A 26 -7.65 -12.31 -6.54
CA LEU A 26 -6.72 -11.90 -7.60
C LEU A 26 -5.71 -13.00 -7.93
N ALA A 27 -5.19 -13.72 -6.93
CA ALA A 27 -4.34 -14.88 -7.15
C ALA A 27 -5.04 -15.96 -7.98
N ALA A 28 -6.30 -16.25 -7.67
CA ALA A 28 -7.09 -17.27 -8.37
C ALA A 28 -7.37 -16.88 -9.83
N VAL A 29 -7.78 -15.64 -10.08
CA VAL A 29 -8.08 -15.17 -11.45
C VAL A 29 -6.81 -14.94 -12.29
N TYR A 30 -5.65 -14.70 -11.64
CA TYR A 30 -4.36 -14.67 -12.32
C TYR A 30 -3.99 -16.05 -12.91
N ILE A 31 -4.21 -17.13 -12.14
CA ILE A 31 -4.00 -18.49 -12.62
C ILE A 31 -4.91 -18.79 -13.83
N GLN A 32 -6.12 -18.20 -13.85
CA GLN A 32 -7.06 -18.28 -14.98
C GLN A 32 -6.67 -17.37 -16.16
N GLN A 33 -5.55 -16.66 -16.08
CA GLN A 33 -5.05 -15.71 -17.10
C GLN A 33 -6.00 -14.53 -17.40
N LYS A 34 -6.91 -14.20 -16.47
CA LYS A 34 -7.81 -13.04 -16.58
C LYS A 34 -7.10 -11.72 -16.24
N VAL A 35 -6.07 -11.78 -15.40
CA VAL A 35 -5.18 -10.68 -15.07
C VAL A 35 -3.81 -10.98 -15.65
N ARG A 36 -3.19 -10.00 -16.29
CA ARG A 36 -1.90 -10.15 -17.01
C ARG A 36 -0.80 -9.31 -16.36
N GLY A 37 0.44 -9.55 -16.77
CA GLY A 37 1.61 -8.86 -16.26
C GLY A 37 2.08 -9.40 -14.91
N PHE A 38 2.80 -8.57 -14.14
CA PHE A 38 3.30 -8.94 -12.83
C PHE A 38 2.31 -8.55 -11.75
N LEU A 39 1.76 -9.53 -11.04
CA LEU A 39 0.79 -9.33 -9.98
C LEU A 39 1.46 -9.46 -8.61
N HIS A 40 1.45 -8.39 -7.81
CA HIS A 40 2.11 -8.31 -6.51
C HIS A 40 1.08 -8.20 -5.39
N LEU A 41 0.88 -9.29 -4.64
CA LEU A 41 -0.15 -9.39 -3.62
C LEU A 41 0.32 -8.86 -2.26
N TYR A 42 -0.59 -8.22 -1.51
CA TYR A 42 -0.32 -7.58 -0.22
C TYR A 42 -0.51 -8.52 0.99
N ASN A 43 -0.89 -9.79 0.76
CA ASN A 43 -1.19 -10.78 1.81
C ASN A 43 -0.10 -10.84 2.89
N GLY A 44 -0.51 -10.64 4.15
CA GLY A 44 0.32 -10.68 5.35
C GLY A 44 0.72 -9.31 5.90
N GLN A 45 0.53 -8.23 5.15
CA GLN A 45 0.94 -6.87 5.52
C GLN A 45 -0.25 -5.97 5.90
N GLU A 46 -1.46 -6.52 6.01
CA GLU A 46 -2.71 -5.77 6.14
C GLU A 46 -2.77 -4.88 7.40
N ALA A 47 -2.08 -5.28 8.49
CA ALA A 47 -2.04 -4.50 9.72
C ALA A 47 -1.43 -3.11 9.54
N ILE A 48 -0.45 -2.97 8.63
CA ILE A 48 0.19 -1.68 8.34
C ILE A 48 -0.84 -0.71 7.76
N LEU A 49 -1.61 -1.17 6.78
CA LEU A 49 -2.65 -0.34 6.17
C LEU A 49 -3.78 -0.03 7.15
N ALA A 50 -4.22 -1.02 7.95
CA ALA A 50 -5.29 -0.84 8.94
C ALA A 50 -4.91 0.21 10.00
N GLY A 51 -3.69 0.13 10.55
CA GLY A 51 -3.18 1.12 11.50
C GLY A 51 -3.00 2.51 10.87
N ALA A 52 -2.51 2.59 9.64
CA ALA A 52 -2.33 3.86 8.93
C ALA A 52 -3.65 4.58 8.71
N LEU A 53 -4.68 3.89 8.20
CA LEU A 53 -5.99 4.48 7.93
C LEU A 53 -6.73 4.93 9.20
N HIS A 54 -6.43 4.32 10.35
CA HIS A 54 -7.02 4.74 11.63
C HIS A 54 -6.60 6.15 12.04
N VAL A 55 -5.37 6.55 11.72
CA VAL A 55 -4.78 7.81 12.17
C VAL A 55 -4.70 8.90 11.09
N MET A 56 -4.79 8.52 9.82
CA MET A 56 -4.83 9.47 8.71
C MET A 56 -6.11 10.31 8.71
N ASP A 57 -5.98 11.56 8.28
CA ASP A 57 -7.11 12.40 7.87
C ASP A 57 -7.34 12.20 6.36
N LEU A 58 -8.24 11.28 6.02
CA LEU A 58 -8.54 10.93 4.62
C LEU A 58 -9.09 12.13 3.81
N GLY A 59 -9.55 13.20 4.51
CA GLY A 59 -10.01 14.45 3.88
C GLY A 59 -8.86 15.28 3.31
N LYS A 60 -7.62 15.11 3.77
CA LYS A 60 -6.47 15.94 3.32
C LYS A 60 -5.15 15.21 3.16
N ASP A 61 -4.87 14.14 3.93
CA ASP A 61 -3.60 13.42 3.86
C ASP A 61 -3.46 12.64 2.56
N ARG A 62 -2.23 12.37 2.18
CA ARG A 62 -1.88 11.69 0.94
C ARG A 62 -1.20 10.37 1.21
N MET A 63 -1.39 9.42 0.29
CA MET A 63 -0.68 8.15 0.30
C MET A 63 -0.01 7.94 -1.06
N ILE A 64 1.25 7.50 -1.03
CA ILE A 64 2.01 7.06 -2.19
C ILE A 64 2.78 5.80 -1.82
N THR A 65 2.89 4.85 -2.74
CA THR A 65 3.51 3.55 -2.47
C THR A 65 4.23 2.97 -3.70
N ALA A 66 4.85 1.81 -3.52
CA ALA A 66 5.40 1.00 -4.57
C ALA A 66 4.30 0.17 -5.29
N TYR A 67 4.70 -0.81 -6.07
CA TYR A 67 3.84 -1.64 -6.93
C TYR A 67 2.93 -2.64 -6.21
N ARG A 68 3.10 -2.87 -4.90
CA ARG A 68 2.25 -3.76 -4.07
C ARG A 68 1.11 -2.94 -3.45
N ASN A 69 0.17 -2.52 -4.27
CA ASN A 69 -0.69 -1.40 -3.93
C ASN A 69 -2.21 -1.65 -4.05
N HIS A 70 -2.67 -2.86 -4.42
CA HIS A 70 -4.07 -3.08 -4.78
C HIS A 70 -5.08 -2.68 -3.69
N VAL A 71 -4.78 -2.98 -2.44
CA VAL A 71 -5.69 -2.74 -1.31
C VAL A 71 -5.57 -1.34 -0.71
N MET A 72 -4.46 -0.64 -0.95
CA MET A 72 -4.25 0.70 -0.42
C MET A 72 -5.27 1.73 -0.95
N PRO A 73 -5.52 1.84 -2.27
CA PRO A 73 -6.57 2.74 -2.77
C PRO A 73 -7.96 2.35 -2.27
N ILE A 74 -8.24 1.04 -2.09
CA ILE A 74 -9.51 0.57 -1.52
C ILE A 74 -9.65 1.10 -0.09
N GLY A 75 -8.61 0.99 0.74
CA GLY A 75 -8.60 1.54 2.08
C GLY A 75 -8.77 3.06 2.12
N MET A 76 -8.24 3.77 1.13
CA MET A 76 -8.43 5.22 0.97
C MET A 76 -9.85 5.61 0.49
N GLY A 77 -10.68 4.67 0.06
CA GLY A 77 -12.07 4.89 -0.34
C GLY A 77 -12.40 4.62 -1.81
N VAL A 78 -11.44 4.17 -2.61
CA VAL A 78 -11.69 3.78 -4.01
C VAL A 78 -12.57 2.53 -4.04
N ASP A 79 -13.60 2.52 -4.88
CA ASP A 79 -14.47 1.36 -5.06
C ASP A 79 -13.64 0.13 -5.50
N PRO A 80 -13.65 -0.97 -4.73
CA PRO A 80 -12.91 -2.18 -5.04
C PRO A 80 -13.31 -2.81 -6.39
N LYS A 81 -14.53 -2.57 -6.87
CA LYS A 81 -14.97 -3.00 -8.21
C LYS A 81 -14.12 -2.35 -9.31
N ARG A 82 -13.81 -1.06 -9.15
CA ARG A 82 -12.96 -0.32 -10.09
C ARG A 82 -11.50 -0.78 -10.04
N VAL A 83 -11.00 -1.12 -8.84
CA VAL A 83 -9.65 -1.68 -8.69
C VAL A 83 -9.56 -3.05 -9.36
N MET A 84 -10.56 -3.93 -9.15
CA MET A 84 -10.62 -5.22 -9.83
C MET A 84 -10.69 -5.07 -11.35
N ALA A 85 -11.51 -4.14 -11.84
CA ALA A 85 -11.65 -3.85 -13.28
C ALA A 85 -10.35 -3.35 -13.90
N GLU A 86 -9.56 -2.52 -13.17
CA GLU A 86 -8.23 -2.08 -13.61
C GLU A 86 -7.29 -3.27 -13.84
N LEU A 87 -7.26 -4.20 -12.89
CA LEU A 87 -6.43 -5.41 -12.98
C LEU A 87 -6.83 -6.33 -14.15
N TYR A 88 -8.12 -6.33 -14.51
CA TYR A 88 -8.65 -7.02 -15.69
C TYR A 88 -8.40 -6.25 -17.01
N GLY A 89 -7.80 -5.07 -16.96
CA GLY A 89 -7.56 -4.21 -18.13
C GLY A 89 -8.84 -3.60 -18.72
N LYS A 90 -9.83 -3.29 -17.87
CA LYS A 90 -11.15 -2.81 -18.30
C LYS A 90 -11.26 -1.27 -18.22
N SER A 91 -12.04 -0.69 -19.13
CA SER A 91 -12.22 0.77 -19.22
C SER A 91 -12.87 1.40 -17.98
N THR A 92 -13.59 0.61 -17.17
CA THR A 92 -14.21 1.02 -15.91
C THR A 92 -13.21 1.05 -14.74
N GLY A 93 -11.96 0.63 -14.97
CA GLY A 93 -10.88 0.66 -13.99
C GLY A 93 -10.48 2.06 -13.57
N THR A 94 -9.60 2.14 -12.57
CA THR A 94 -9.12 3.41 -12.00
C THR A 94 -8.28 4.23 -12.97
N SER A 95 -7.60 3.58 -13.89
CA SER A 95 -6.77 4.16 -14.96
C SER A 95 -7.21 3.66 -16.35
N MET A 96 -8.52 3.42 -16.53
CA MET A 96 -9.10 2.92 -17.78
C MET A 96 -8.51 1.60 -18.28
N GLY A 97 -7.98 0.78 -17.38
CA GLY A 97 -7.31 -0.49 -17.70
C GLY A 97 -5.89 -0.37 -18.23
N LEU A 98 -5.30 0.83 -18.20
CA LEU A 98 -3.95 1.11 -18.70
C LEU A 98 -2.85 0.93 -17.65
N GLY A 99 -3.18 1.06 -16.38
CA GLY A 99 -2.23 0.99 -15.27
C GLY A 99 -1.91 -0.43 -14.82
N GLY A 100 -2.89 -1.31 -14.83
CA GLY A 100 -2.76 -2.70 -14.35
C GLY A 100 -2.39 -2.77 -12.87
N SER A 101 -1.66 -3.85 -12.49
CA SER A 101 -1.32 -4.13 -11.08
C SER A 101 -0.47 -3.06 -10.41
N MET A 102 0.43 -2.39 -11.12
CA MET A 102 1.47 -1.57 -10.51
C MET A 102 1.20 -0.06 -10.55
N HIS A 103 0.18 0.39 -11.27
CA HIS A 103 -0.06 1.80 -11.53
C HIS A 103 -1.53 2.18 -11.33
N ILE A 104 -2.01 1.94 -10.10
CA ILE A 104 -3.35 2.35 -9.66
C ILE A 104 -3.24 3.74 -9.03
N PHE A 105 -4.08 4.68 -9.46
CA PHE A 105 -4.10 6.06 -8.98
C PHE A 105 -5.52 6.51 -8.69
N SER A 106 -5.67 7.43 -7.74
CA SER A 106 -6.93 8.13 -7.51
C SER A 106 -6.70 9.52 -6.94
N LYS A 107 -6.87 10.54 -7.79
CA LYS A 107 -6.78 11.95 -7.38
C LYS A 107 -7.87 12.28 -6.35
N GLU A 108 -9.08 11.76 -6.53
CA GLU A 108 -10.23 11.99 -5.67
C GLU A 108 -9.95 11.55 -4.23
N TYR A 109 -9.38 10.35 -4.07
CA TYR A 109 -9.08 9.77 -2.75
C TYR A 109 -7.63 10.03 -2.31
N ARG A 110 -6.90 10.93 -2.97
CA ARG A 110 -5.52 11.32 -2.62
C ARG A 110 -4.54 10.14 -2.54
N PHE A 111 -4.85 9.08 -3.30
CA PHE A 111 -3.94 7.96 -3.53
C PHE A 111 -3.10 8.25 -4.77
N HIS A 112 -1.84 8.59 -4.55
CA HIS A 112 -0.92 9.02 -5.59
C HIS A 112 -0.12 7.87 -6.20
N GLY A 113 -0.65 6.69 -6.08
CA GLY A 113 -0.33 5.53 -6.89
C GLY A 113 0.69 4.57 -6.35
N GLY A 114 0.68 3.47 -7.06
CA GLY A 114 1.74 2.49 -7.08
C GLY A 114 2.76 2.83 -8.16
N HIS A 115 4.00 2.55 -7.87
CA HIS A 115 5.11 2.83 -8.78
C HIS A 115 5.91 1.56 -9.08
N GLY A 116 6.05 1.22 -10.35
CA GLY A 116 6.85 0.07 -10.80
C GLY A 116 8.35 0.28 -10.62
N ILE A 117 8.82 1.53 -10.69
CA ILE A 117 10.23 1.87 -10.48
C ILE A 117 10.55 1.81 -8.98
N VAL A 118 11.44 0.90 -8.60
CA VAL A 118 11.85 0.71 -7.20
C VAL A 118 12.49 1.98 -6.63
N GLY A 119 11.91 2.53 -5.57
CA GLY A 119 12.38 3.76 -4.93
C GLY A 119 11.91 5.04 -5.61
N GLY A 120 11.29 4.98 -6.80
CA GLY A 120 10.84 6.18 -7.54
C GLY A 120 9.79 7.01 -6.78
N GLN A 121 8.96 6.37 -5.97
CA GLN A 121 7.94 7.04 -5.15
C GLN A 121 8.53 7.88 -4.00
N ILE A 122 9.78 7.63 -3.58
CA ILE A 122 10.37 8.29 -2.40
C ILE A 122 10.52 9.80 -2.64
N PRO A 123 11.24 10.26 -3.69
CA PRO A 123 11.32 11.69 -3.99
C PRO A 123 9.98 12.30 -4.38
N LEU A 124 9.07 11.53 -5.01
CA LEU A 124 7.73 12.02 -5.34
C LEU A 124 6.91 12.30 -4.08
N GLY A 125 6.98 11.41 -3.07
CA GLY A 125 6.33 11.61 -1.77
C GLY A 125 6.82 12.88 -1.05
N ALA A 126 8.13 13.08 -1.02
CA ALA A 126 8.71 14.32 -0.47
C ALA A 126 8.32 15.55 -1.30
N GLY A 127 8.27 15.45 -2.63
CA GLY A 127 7.83 16.53 -3.51
C GLY A 127 6.36 16.93 -3.28
N MET A 128 5.47 15.97 -3.03
CA MET A 128 4.08 16.26 -2.65
C MET A 128 4.01 16.97 -1.30
N ALA A 129 4.76 16.49 -0.31
CA ALA A 129 4.83 17.15 1.00
C ALA A 129 5.42 18.56 0.91
N PHE A 130 6.41 18.78 0.03
CA PHE A 130 6.93 20.12 -0.25
C PHE A 130 5.83 21.03 -0.81
N GLY A 131 5.07 20.57 -1.80
CA GLY A 131 3.95 21.33 -2.35
C GLY A 131 2.87 21.64 -1.31
N ASP A 132 2.53 20.66 -0.46
CA ASP A 132 1.53 20.88 0.60
C ASP A 132 2.01 21.87 1.66
N LYS A 133 3.29 21.84 2.01
CA LYS A 133 3.92 22.83 2.90
C LYS A 133 3.94 24.20 2.26
N TYR A 134 4.39 24.31 1.00
CA TYR A 134 4.47 25.57 0.26
C TYR A 134 3.12 26.29 0.16
N PHE A 135 2.05 25.52 -0.09
CA PHE A 135 0.68 26.05 -0.22
C PHE A 135 -0.11 26.03 1.10
N ASN A 136 0.51 25.73 2.25
CA ASN A 136 -0.13 25.71 3.56
C ASN A 136 -1.40 24.83 3.64
N ARG A 137 -1.39 23.64 3.05
CA ARG A 137 -2.55 22.75 2.99
C ARG A 137 -2.79 21.95 4.27
N GLY A 138 -1.82 21.87 5.17
CA GLY A 138 -1.90 21.10 6.42
C GLY A 138 -2.00 19.59 6.23
N ALA A 139 -1.72 19.09 5.04
CA ALA A 139 -1.69 17.67 4.71
C ALA A 139 -0.36 17.03 5.09
N VAL A 140 -0.40 15.73 5.40
CA VAL A 140 0.79 14.89 5.59
C VAL A 140 0.81 13.82 4.51
N THR A 141 1.98 13.54 3.96
CA THR A 141 2.17 12.48 2.97
C THR A 141 2.74 11.23 3.65
N LEU A 142 2.04 10.10 3.57
CA LEU A 142 2.59 8.80 3.92
C LEU A 142 3.23 8.19 2.67
N CYS A 143 4.54 7.97 2.72
CA CYS A 143 5.33 7.43 1.61
C CYS A 143 5.81 6.02 1.96
N PHE A 144 5.12 5.01 1.40
CA PHE A 144 5.43 3.60 1.64
C PHE A 144 6.50 3.10 0.67
N MET A 145 7.38 2.22 1.16
CA MET A 145 8.43 1.60 0.37
C MET A 145 8.81 0.23 0.95
N GLY A 146 9.26 -0.68 0.11
CA GLY A 146 9.79 -1.97 0.56
C GLY A 146 11.25 -1.89 1.03
N ASP A 147 11.69 -2.94 1.72
CA ASP A 147 13.07 -3.11 2.22
C ASP A 147 14.15 -3.04 1.12
N GLY A 148 13.82 -3.45 -0.11
CA GLY A 148 14.74 -3.30 -1.25
C GLY A 148 14.85 -1.86 -1.75
N ALA A 149 13.79 -1.05 -1.65
CA ALA A 149 13.78 0.32 -2.13
C ALA A 149 14.72 1.24 -1.35
N VAL A 150 14.98 0.93 -0.08
CA VAL A 150 15.88 1.71 0.79
C VAL A 150 17.36 1.65 0.36
N ARG A 151 17.68 0.83 -0.63
CA ARG A 151 19.03 0.75 -1.22
C ARG A 151 19.25 1.71 -2.39
N GLN A 152 18.22 2.43 -2.79
CA GLN A 152 18.33 3.46 -3.84
C GLN A 152 18.99 4.73 -3.28
N GLY A 153 19.93 5.32 -4.05
CA GLY A 153 20.58 6.58 -3.67
C GLY A 153 19.60 7.72 -3.45
N SER A 154 18.49 7.73 -4.21
CA SER A 154 17.41 8.71 -4.08
C SER A 154 16.76 8.76 -2.69
N LEU A 155 16.80 7.67 -1.91
CA LEU A 155 16.37 7.70 -0.51
C LEU A 155 17.21 8.72 0.27
N HIS A 156 18.53 8.60 0.20
CA HIS A 156 19.47 9.43 0.96
C HIS A 156 19.35 10.91 0.60
N GLU A 157 19.24 11.22 -0.69
CA GLU A 157 19.00 12.58 -1.16
C GLU A 157 17.67 13.13 -0.62
N THR A 158 16.62 12.29 -0.67
CA THR A 158 15.28 12.68 -0.22
C THR A 158 15.22 12.89 1.29
N LEU A 159 15.82 12.00 2.11
CA LEU A 159 15.85 12.15 3.57
C LEU A 159 16.56 13.44 3.97
N ASN A 160 17.70 13.76 3.32
CA ASN A 160 18.41 15.00 3.55
C ASN A 160 17.56 16.24 3.28
N LEU A 161 16.92 16.30 2.11
CA LEU A 161 16.05 17.43 1.75
C LEU A 161 14.79 17.51 2.63
N ALA A 162 14.21 16.37 2.99
CA ALA A 162 13.02 16.32 3.84
C ALA A 162 13.31 16.87 5.24
N MET A 163 14.46 16.55 5.83
CA MET A 163 14.88 17.10 7.13
C MET A 163 15.24 18.56 7.03
N LEU A 164 16.04 18.95 6.01
CA LEU A 164 16.45 20.34 5.80
C LEU A 164 15.25 21.29 5.72
N TRP A 165 14.21 20.88 5.00
CA TRP A 165 13.01 21.68 4.79
C TRP A 165 11.88 21.34 5.76
N LYS A 166 12.08 20.44 6.71
CA LYS A 166 11.04 19.96 7.67
C LYS A 166 9.74 19.64 6.95
N LEU A 167 9.81 18.74 5.96
CA LEU A 167 8.67 18.39 5.13
C LEU A 167 7.63 17.55 5.92
N PRO A 168 6.32 17.75 5.72
CA PRO A 168 5.29 16.97 6.34
C PRO A 168 5.13 15.60 5.64
N VAL A 169 6.14 14.75 5.77
CA VAL A 169 6.16 13.39 5.20
C VAL A 169 6.55 12.37 6.26
N VAL A 170 5.90 11.22 6.23
CA VAL A 170 6.28 10.03 7.00
C VAL A 170 6.73 8.96 6.02
N PHE A 171 7.99 8.57 6.13
CA PHE A 171 8.56 7.47 5.35
C PHE A 171 8.30 6.15 6.08
N VAL A 172 7.60 5.23 5.43
CA VAL A 172 7.18 3.94 5.99
C VAL A 172 7.83 2.82 5.19
N VAL A 173 8.76 2.12 5.82
CA VAL A 173 9.41 0.95 5.23
C VAL A 173 8.62 -0.30 5.59
N GLU A 174 8.04 -0.96 4.60
CA GLU A 174 7.40 -2.27 4.76
C GLU A 174 8.49 -3.36 4.63
N ASN A 175 9.18 -3.63 5.74
CA ASN A 175 10.20 -4.66 5.79
C ASN A 175 9.55 -6.03 5.91
N ASN A 176 9.34 -6.69 4.78
CA ASN A 176 8.79 -8.05 4.70
C ASN A 176 9.87 -9.14 4.57
N GLY A 177 11.13 -8.77 4.79
CA GLY A 177 12.29 -9.65 4.85
C GLY A 177 12.98 -9.90 3.51
N TYR A 178 12.30 -9.65 2.38
CA TYR A 178 12.82 -10.06 1.07
C TYR A 178 12.52 -9.06 -0.05
N ALA A 179 13.57 -8.50 -0.64
CA ALA A 179 13.52 -7.80 -1.91
C ALA A 179 13.60 -8.84 -3.05
N MET A 180 12.50 -9.12 -3.71
CA MET A 180 12.34 -10.31 -4.56
C MET A 180 12.69 -11.58 -3.76
N GLY A 181 13.81 -12.23 -4.05
CA GLY A 181 14.34 -13.39 -3.33
C GLY A 181 15.61 -13.09 -2.52
N THR A 182 15.99 -11.82 -2.38
CA THR A 182 17.19 -11.44 -1.64
C THR A 182 16.82 -10.94 -0.25
N SER A 183 17.30 -11.59 0.80
CA SER A 183 17.02 -11.17 2.18
C SER A 183 17.74 -9.87 2.53
N VAL A 184 17.19 -9.14 3.52
CA VAL A 184 17.79 -7.89 4.04
C VAL A 184 19.22 -8.12 4.49
N GLU A 185 19.52 -9.23 5.18
CA GLU A 185 20.84 -9.60 5.68
C GLU A 185 21.90 -9.71 4.59
N ARG A 186 21.50 -10.10 3.37
CA ARG A 186 22.42 -10.21 2.23
C ARG A 186 22.72 -8.88 1.54
N THR A 187 21.97 -7.84 1.84
CA THR A 187 22.08 -6.54 1.16
C THR A 187 22.43 -5.40 2.11
N SER A 188 22.54 -5.67 3.39
CA SER A 188 22.80 -4.66 4.40
C SER A 188 23.87 -5.11 5.39
N SER A 189 24.67 -4.17 5.87
CA SER A 189 25.64 -4.40 6.97
C SER A 189 24.92 -4.67 8.31
N HIS A 190 23.65 -4.32 8.42
CA HIS A 190 22.78 -4.59 9.57
C HIS A 190 21.33 -4.73 9.12
N SER A 191 20.52 -5.49 9.88
CA SER A 191 19.11 -5.77 9.57
C SER A 191 18.13 -4.68 10.02
N ASP A 192 18.58 -3.73 10.87
CA ASP A 192 17.76 -2.63 11.40
C ASP A 192 17.73 -1.47 10.40
N ILE A 193 16.82 -1.51 9.44
CA ILE A 193 16.71 -0.52 8.36
C ILE A 193 16.40 0.88 8.90
N TRP A 194 15.62 0.97 9.99
CA TRP A 194 15.27 2.25 10.60
C TRP A 194 16.49 3.09 10.99
N LYS A 195 17.63 2.47 11.27
CA LYS A 195 18.88 3.17 11.63
C LYS A 195 19.41 4.10 10.55
N LEU A 196 18.95 3.95 9.30
CA LEU A 196 19.27 4.88 8.22
C LEU A 196 18.82 6.31 8.52
N GLY A 197 17.72 6.47 9.29
CA GLY A 197 17.23 7.78 9.74
C GLY A 197 18.18 8.51 10.69
N LEU A 198 18.96 7.77 11.49
CA LEU A 198 19.89 8.35 12.47
C LEU A 198 20.96 9.23 11.81
N GLY A 199 21.40 8.88 10.60
CA GLY A 199 22.38 9.67 9.85
C GLY A 199 21.91 11.08 9.48
N TYR A 200 20.61 11.34 9.57
CA TYR A 200 19.96 12.62 9.28
C TYR A 200 19.35 13.27 10.53
N GLU A 201 19.60 12.71 11.72
CA GLU A 201 18.92 13.12 12.97
C GLU A 201 17.38 13.06 12.85
N MET A 202 16.88 12.21 11.96
CA MET A 202 15.45 12.02 11.73
C MET A 202 14.87 11.08 12.78
N PRO A 203 13.75 11.43 13.44
CA PRO A 203 13.03 10.50 14.31
C PRO A 203 12.72 9.20 13.57
N CYS A 204 13.19 8.08 14.10
CA CYS A 204 13.10 6.79 13.44
C CYS A 204 13.02 5.65 14.46
N GLY A 205 12.45 4.53 14.05
CA GLY A 205 12.37 3.36 14.91
C GLY A 205 11.72 2.16 14.22
N PRO A 206 11.88 0.97 14.83
CA PRO A 206 11.18 -0.24 14.41
C PRO A 206 9.77 -0.26 14.99
N VAL A 207 8.83 -0.80 14.23
CA VAL A 207 7.42 -0.98 14.61
C VAL A 207 7.02 -2.41 14.29
N ASP A 208 6.22 -3.03 15.15
CA ASP A 208 5.59 -4.32 14.85
C ASP A 208 4.49 -4.12 13.80
N GLY A 209 4.86 -4.38 12.54
CA GLY A 209 3.96 -4.27 11.38
C GLY A 209 2.92 -5.39 11.25
N MET A 210 2.94 -6.38 12.17
CA MET A 210 1.91 -7.42 12.28
C MET A 210 0.80 -7.03 13.28
N ASN A 211 0.94 -5.89 13.96
CA ASN A 211 0.01 -5.42 14.98
C ASN A 211 -0.56 -4.03 14.61
N PRO A 212 -1.85 -3.91 14.24
CA PRO A 212 -2.42 -2.65 13.79
C PRO A 212 -2.45 -1.57 14.89
N ILE A 213 -2.46 -1.95 16.18
CA ILE A 213 -2.39 -1.00 17.30
C ILE A 213 -1.02 -0.34 17.31
N LYS A 214 0.06 -1.13 17.24
CA LYS A 214 1.43 -0.63 17.24
C LYS A 214 1.72 0.26 16.02
N VAL A 215 1.18 -0.12 14.88
CA VAL A 215 1.25 0.70 13.67
C VAL A 215 0.53 2.04 13.87
N ALA A 216 -0.70 2.00 14.40
CA ALA A 216 -1.49 3.22 14.66
C ALA A 216 -0.79 4.16 15.66
N GLU A 217 -0.28 3.64 16.78
CA GLU A 217 0.47 4.40 17.78
C GLU A 217 1.68 5.13 17.15
N ALA A 218 2.52 4.40 16.44
CA ALA A 218 3.73 4.97 15.83
C ALA A 218 3.42 5.97 14.71
N LEU A 219 2.41 5.71 13.89
CA LEU A 219 2.01 6.62 12.82
C LEU A 219 1.28 7.87 13.34
N ASP A 220 0.49 7.77 14.42
CA ASP A 220 -0.13 8.94 15.04
C ASP A 220 0.91 9.94 15.55
N GLU A 221 1.96 9.44 16.21
CA GLU A 221 3.09 10.28 16.65
C GLU A 221 3.80 10.93 15.46
N ALA A 222 4.14 10.14 14.43
CA ALA A 222 4.84 10.63 13.25
C ALA A 222 4.02 11.62 12.43
N ILE A 223 2.70 11.37 12.24
CA ILE A 223 1.80 12.27 11.53
C ILE A 223 1.59 13.57 12.32
N SER A 224 1.40 13.46 13.63
CA SER A 224 1.25 14.63 14.50
C SER A 224 2.50 15.53 14.46
N ARG A 225 3.68 14.94 14.55
CA ARG A 225 4.97 15.63 14.40
C ARG A 225 5.07 16.34 13.03
N ALA A 226 4.80 15.60 11.95
CA ALA A 226 4.87 16.15 10.60
C ALA A 226 3.87 17.32 10.40
N ARG A 227 2.67 17.19 10.93
CA ARG A 227 1.61 18.20 10.86
C ARG A 227 1.92 19.46 11.66
N SER A 228 2.61 19.33 12.80
CA SER A 228 3.08 20.48 13.62
C SER A 228 4.22 21.26 12.95
N GLY A 229 4.80 20.75 11.87
CA GLY A 229 5.94 21.38 11.19
C GLY A 229 7.30 20.99 11.76
N ASP A 230 7.36 19.98 12.63
CA ASP A 230 8.60 19.48 13.26
C ASP A 230 9.42 18.56 12.33
N GLY A 231 8.89 18.29 11.13
CA GLY A 231 9.58 17.58 10.07
C GLY A 231 9.19 16.10 9.96
N PRO A 232 9.91 15.35 9.11
CA PRO A 232 9.60 13.97 8.76
C PRO A 232 9.96 12.97 9.88
N SER A 233 9.49 11.73 9.68
CA SER A 233 9.90 10.55 10.44
C SER A 233 10.17 9.38 9.50
N PHE A 234 11.03 8.42 9.91
CA PHE A 234 11.39 7.23 9.15
C PHE A 234 11.12 5.98 9.99
N LEU A 235 10.07 5.24 9.65
CA LEU A 235 9.58 4.09 10.42
C LEU A 235 9.77 2.79 9.65
N GLU A 236 10.32 1.77 10.32
CA GLU A 236 10.43 0.42 9.79
C GLU A 236 9.34 -0.48 10.35
N MET A 237 8.35 -0.81 9.52
CA MET A 237 7.30 -1.77 9.85
C MET A 237 7.82 -3.18 9.61
N LYS A 238 8.15 -3.91 10.67
CA LYS A 238 8.57 -5.32 10.58
C LYS A 238 7.34 -6.18 10.33
N THR A 239 7.24 -6.75 9.14
CA THR A 239 6.08 -7.49 8.65
C THR A 239 6.51 -8.72 7.85
N TYR A 240 5.56 -9.43 7.24
CA TYR A 240 5.89 -10.59 6.42
C TYR A 240 4.93 -10.75 5.24
N ARG A 241 5.48 -11.08 4.07
CA ARG A 241 4.72 -11.35 2.85
C ARG A 241 4.43 -12.85 2.73
N TYR A 242 3.16 -13.28 2.79
CA TYR A 242 2.79 -14.70 2.71
C TYR A 242 2.91 -15.31 1.31
N ARG A 243 2.77 -14.51 0.27
CA ARG A 243 2.92 -14.94 -1.12
C ARG A 243 4.33 -14.65 -1.62
N GLY A 244 4.68 -15.14 -2.80
CA GLY A 244 5.93 -14.78 -3.48
C GLY A 244 6.04 -13.29 -3.76
N HIS A 245 7.16 -12.88 -4.32
CA HIS A 245 7.35 -11.48 -4.73
C HIS A 245 6.24 -11.03 -5.70
N SER A 246 5.98 -11.83 -6.70
CA SER A 246 4.83 -11.75 -7.59
C SER A 246 4.20 -13.14 -7.74
N MET A 247 3.08 -13.25 -8.44
CA MET A 247 2.43 -14.54 -8.67
C MET A 247 3.26 -15.51 -9.53
N SER A 248 4.23 -15.03 -10.28
CA SER A 248 5.18 -15.85 -11.05
C SER A 248 6.40 -16.34 -10.24
N ASP A 249 6.54 -15.87 -8.98
CA ASP A 249 7.67 -16.23 -8.12
C ASP A 249 7.51 -17.63 -7.49
N ALA A 250 8.45 -18.53 -7.80
CA ALA A 250 8.47 -19.91 -7.29
C ALA A 250 8.89 -20.04 -5.80
N GLN A 251 9.27 -18.95 -5.13
CA GLN A 251 9.59 -18.87 -3.68
C GLN A 251 10.71 -19.85 -3.21
N LYS A 252 11.69 -20.14 -4.05
CA LYS A 252 12.78 -21.09 -3.72
C LYS A 252 13.78 -20.58 -2.67
N TYR A 253 13.69 -19.32 -2.28
CA TYR A 253 14.60 -18.63 -1.36
C TYR A 253 14.18 -18.72 0.12
N ARG A 254 13.00 -19.27 0.41
CA ARG A 254 12.47 -19.42 1.78
C ARG A 254 11.76 -20.74 1.95
N THR A 255 11.60 -21.20 3.20
CA THR A 255 10.94 -22.46 3.52
C THR A 255 9.44 -22.27 3.79
N LYS A 256 8.68 -23.34 3.68
CA LYS A 256 7.27 -23.34 4.10
C LYS A 256 7.12 -23.14 5.62
N ASP A 257 8.08 -23.64 6.38
CA ASP A 257 8.07 -23.54 7.84
C ASP A 257 8.24 -22.08 8.27
N GLU A 258 9.14 -21.32 7.63
CA GLU A 258 9.28 -19.89 7.86
C GLU A 258 7.94 -19.14 7.64
N VAL A 259 7.25 -19.42 6.53
CA VAL A 259 5.94 -18.82 6.25
C VAL A 259 4.90 -19.20 7.33
N ASN A 260 4.93 -20.45 7.79
CA ASN A 260 3.99 -20.96 8.79
C ASN A 260 4.23 -20.34 10.18
N GLU A 261 5.48 -20.04 10.55
CA GLU A 261 5.79 -19.32 11.79
C GLU A 261 5.16 -17.93 11.80
N TYR A 262 5.30 -17.17 10.70
CA TYR A 262 4.64 -15.87 10.59
C TYR A 262 3.11 -15.95 10.54
N ARG A 263 2.54 -17.04 10.06
CA ARG A 263 1.08 -17.27 10.10
C ARG A 263 0.54 -17.46 11.52
N LYS A 264 1.36 -17.87 12.48
CA LYS A 264 0.95 -17.96 13.89
C LYS A 264 0.65 -16.59 14.51
N ILE A 265 1.27 -15.55 13.98
CA ILE A 265 1.08 -14.16 14.39
C ILE A 265 0.31 -13.36 13.33
N ASP A 266 -0.58 -14.02 12.58
CA ASP A 266 -1.39 -13.37 11.53
C ASP A 266 -2.24 -12.25 12.12
N PRO A 267 -2.19 -11.01 11.55
CA PRO A 267 -2.86 -9.84 12.13
C PRO A 267 -4.39 -9.99 12.18
N ILE A 268 -4.99 -10.66 11.19
CA ILE A 268 -6.45 -10.88 11.17
C ILE A 268 -6.84 -11.82 12.32
N SER A 269 -6.06 -12.88 12.52
CA SER A 269 -6.29 -13.84 13.61
C SER A 269 -6.10 -13.20 14.98
N GLN A 270 -5.10 -12.33 15.15
CA GLN A 270 -4.88 -11.58 16.38
C GLN A 270 -6.06 -10.67 16.70
N VAL A 271 -6.54 -9.89 15.72
CA VAL A 271 -7.69 -8.98 15.91
C VAL A 271 -8.98 -9.78 16.17
N LYS A 272 -9.21 -10.89 15.44
CA LYS A 272 -10.34 -11.79 15.72
C LYS A 272 -10.32 -12.31 17.16
N LYS A 273 -9.16 -12.73 17.64
CA LYS A 273 -8.98 -13.20 19.02
C LYS A 273 -9.36 -12.13 20.04
N ILE A 274 -8.87 -10.90 19.84
CA ILE A 274 -9.21 -9.77 20.74
C ILE A 274 -10.72 -9.50 20.73
N ILE A 275 -11.37 -9.53 19.56
CA ILE A 275 -12.82 -9.33 19.44
C ILE A 275 -13.61 -10.35 20.26
N LEU A 276 -13.23 -11.63 20.16
CA LEU A 276 -13.91 -12.71 20.86
C LEU A 276 -13.63 -12.71 22.36
N GLU A 277 -12.38 -12.50 22.79
CA GLU A 277 -11.97 -12.47 24.19
C GLU A 277 -12.59 -11.29 24.97
N ASN A 278 -12.88 -10.17 24.28
CA ASN A 278 -13.53 -9.01 24.88
C ASN A 278 -15.05 -8.96 24.61
N GLU A 279 -15.62 -10.02 24.06
CA GLU A 279 -17.05 -10.12 23.74
C GLU A 279 -17.55 -8.95 22.84
N PHE A 280 -16.71 -8.43 21.97
CA PHE A 280 -17.09 -7.38 21.03
C PHE A 280 -18.02 -7.89 19.92
N ALA A 281 -17.90 -9.17 19.56
CA ALA A 281 -18.81 -9.89 18.68
C ALA A 281 -18.81 -11.38 19.01
N SER A 282 -19.90 -12.06 18.68
CA SER A 282 -20.03 -13.51 18.75
C SER A 282 -19.39 -14.20 17.53
N GLU A 283 -19.14 -15.50 17.61
CA GLU A 283 -18.67 -16.30 16.46
C GLU A 283 -19.67 -16.27 15.29
N ASP A 284 -20.98 -16.18 15.56
CA ASP A 284 -22.02 -16.08 14.52
C ASP A 284 -21.97 -14.74 13.79
N GLU A 285 -21.73 -13.64 14.51
CA GLU A 285 -21.54 -12.31 13.93
C GLU A 285 -20.26 -12.28 13.08
N ILE A 286 -19.17 -12.85 13.55
CA ILE A 286 -17.93 -13.01 12.79
C ILE A 286 -18.17 -13.83 11.50
N SER A 287 -18.90 -14.94 11.60
CA SER A 287 -19.26 -15.77 10.43
C SER A 287 -20.08 -14.98 9.40
N THR A 288 -20.98 -14.12 9.88
CA THR A 288 -21.80 -13.24 9.03
C THR A 288 -20.93 -12.23 8.29
N ILE A 289 -19.95 -11.62 8.97
CA ILE A 289 -18.94 -10.73 8.35
C ILE A 289 -18.18 -11.49 7.26
N ASP A 290 -17.69 -12.68 7.55
CA ASP A 290 -16.93 -13.52 6.60
C ASP A 290 -17.73 -13.83 5.33
N GLN A 291 -19.03 -14.15 5.47
CA GLN A 291 -19.91 -14.42 4.34
C GLN A 291 -20.17 -13.15 3.51
N SER A 292 -20.44 -12.03 4.17
CA SER A 292 -20.62 -10.73 3.51
C SER A 292 -19.40 -10.35 2.68
N ILE A 293 -18.20 -10.50 3.24
CA ILE A 293 -16.93 -10.21 2.56
C ILE A 293 -16.75 -11.09 1.32
N LYS A 294 -17.04 -12.41 1.43
CA LYS A 294 -16.99 -13.30 0.25
C LYS A 294 -17.91 -12.83 -0.86
N SER A 295 -19.12 -12.42 -0.51
CA SER A 295 -20.10 -11.90 -1.50
C SER A 295 -19.60 -10.61 -2.15
N LYS A 296 -19.09 -9.64 -1.36
CA LYS A 296 -18.51 -8.39 -1.87
C LYS A 296 -17.36 -8.63 -2.85
N VAL A 297 -16.48 -9.59 -2.56
CA VAL A 297 -15.35 -9.94 -3.47
C VAL A 297 -15.84 -10.57 -4.76
N LEU A 298 -16.87 -11.44 -4.71
CA LEU A 298 -17.48 -12.01 -5.91
C LEU A 298 -18.18 -10.95 -6.78
N GLU A 299 -18.80 -9.95 -6.15
CA GLU A 299 -19.37 -8.81 -6.88
C GLU A 299 -18.28 -7.99 -7.61
N CYS A 300 -17.10 -7.83 -7.01
CA CYS A 300 -15.98 -7.16 -7.67
C CYS A 300 -15.52 -7.94 -8.91
N GLU A 301 -15.37 -9.26 -8.79
CA GLU A 301 -15.03 -10.13 -9.92
C GLU A 301 -16.07 -10.04 -11.04
N LYS A 302 -17.36 -10.19 -10.69
CA LYS A 302 -18.44 -10.10 -11.66
C LYS A 302 -18.45 -8.76 -12.40
N PHE A 303 -18.32 -7.65 -11.66
CA PHE A 303 -18.25 -6.31 -12.27
C PHE A 303 -17.08 -6.18 -13.26
N ALA A 304 -15.90 -6.69 -12.89
CA ALA A 304 -14.74 -6.66 -13.76
C ALA A 304 -14.93 -7.53 -15.02
N GLU A 305 -15.54 -8.70 -14.89
CA GLU A 305 -15.83 -9.58 -16.03
C GLU A 305 -16.81 -8.95 -17.02
N GLU A 306 -17.90 -8.35 -16.52
CA GLU A 306 -18.95 -7.72 -17.32
C GLU A 306 -18.54 -6.36 -17.91
N SER A 307 -17.48 -5.73 -17.38
CA SER A 307 -16.98 -4.44 -17.86
C SER A 307 -16.35 -4.53 -19.26
N PRO A 308 -16.53 -3.50 -20.12
CA PRO A 308 -15.93 -3.47 -21.45
C PRO A 308 -14.42 -3.23 -21.39
N TYR A 309 -13.71 -3.66 -22.41
CA TYR A 309 -12.32 -3.23 -22.65
C TYR A 309 -12.30 -1.79 -23.20
N PRO A 310 -11.22 -1.04 -22.97
CA PRO A 310 -11.05 0.29 -23.54
C PRO A 310 -11.01 0.22 -25.09
N ASP A 311 -11.45 1.29 -25.75
CA ASP A 311 -11.27 1.43 -27.20
C ASP A 311 -9.78 1.51 -27.53
N LYS A 312 -9.41 1.04 -28.73
CA LYS A 312 -7.99 1.06 -29.17
C LYS A 312 -7.44 2.47 -29.32
N SER A 313 -8.27 3.48 -29.56
CA SER A 313 -7.84 4.88 -29.64
C SER A 313 -7.22 5.36 -28.34
N VAL A 314 -7.69 4.89 -27.18
CA VAL A 314 -7.18 5.26 -25.86
C VAL A 314 -5.67 5.03 -25.74
N MET A 315 -5.11 4.07 -26.49
CA MET A 315 -3.68 3.81 -26.52
C MET A 315 -2.88 5.03 -27.03
N TYR A 316 -3.47 5.83 -27.90
CA TYR A 316 -2.85 7.03 -28.45
C TYR A 316 -3.27 8.30 -27.68
N ASP A 317 -4.55 8.40 -27.32
CA ASP A 317 -5.15 9.58 -26.68
C ASP A 317 -4.59 9.78 -25.25
N ALA A 318 -4.18 8.68 -24.56
CA ALA A 318 -3.63 8.73 -23.21
C ALA A 318 -2.13 9.06 -23.12
N VAL A 319 -1.42 9.29 -24.24
CA VAL A 319 0.03 9.53 -24.24
C VAL A 319 0.38 10.97 -23.89
N TYR A 320 -0.39 11.93 -24.41
CA TYR A 320 -0.16 13.38 -24.24
C TYR A 320 -1.44 14.06 -23.78
N GLU A 321 -1.31 15.17 -23.04
CA GLU A 321 -2.44 16.00 -22.61
C GLU A 321 -3.08 16.77 -23.79
N GLN A 322 -2.28 17.11 -24.81
CA GLN A 322 -2.69 17.87 -25.99
C GLN A 322 -2.62 16.99 -27.24
N GLU A 323 -3.59 17.12 -28.10
CA GLU A 323 -3.59 16.43 -29.40
C GLU A 323 -2.49 16.93 -30.35
N ASP A 324 -2.13 18.22 -30.27
CA ASP A 324 -1.16 18.90 -31.15
C ASP A 324 0.02 19.48 -30.36
N TYR A 325 1.16 18.84 -30.49
CA TYR A 325 2.45 19.42 -30.12
C TYR A 325 3.18 19.83 -31.40
N ASN A 326 3.56 21.10 -31.54
CA ASN A 326 4.22 21.65 -32.73
C ASN A 326 5.50 20.93 -33.17
N PHE A 327 6.10 20.12 -32.26
CA PHE A 327 7.33 19.38 -32.53
C PHE A 327 7.09 17.87 -32.75
N ILE A 328 5.84 17.39 -32.65
CA ILE A 328 5.50 15.99 -32.93
C ILE A 328 4.98 15.90 -34.37
N SER A 329 5.70 15.18 -35.21
CA SER A 329 5.28 14.95 -36.57
C SER A 329 4.07 14.03 -36.66
N HIS A 330 2.98 14.46 -37.29
CA HIS A 330 1.79 13.63 -37.59
C HIS A 330 2.05 12.48 -38.57
N LYS A 331 3.31 12.23 -38.96
CA LYS A 331 3.68 11.18 -39.92
C LYS A 331 3.79 9.77 -39.34
N LEU A 332 3.35 9.56 -38.12
CA LEU A 332 3.27 8.23 -37.49
C LEU A 332 1.83 7.64 -37.52
N LYS A 333 1.05 8.06 -38.55
CA LYS A 333 -0.22 7.36 -38.84
C LYS A 333 -0.02 6.25 -39.84
#